data_7f0d112a6aa0dc2bbe095869dbc636df
#
_entry.id   7f0d112a6aa0dc2bbe095869dbc636df
#
_cell.length_a   1.000
_cell.length_b   1.000
_cell.length_c   1.000
_cell.angle_alpha   90.00
_cell.angle_beta   90.00
_cell.angle_gamma   90.00
#
_symmetry.space_group_name_H-M   'P 1'
#
loop_
_entity.id
_entity.type
_entity.pdbx_description
1 polymer ?
#
loop_
_entity_poly.entity_id
_entity_poly.type
_entity_poly.pdbx_seq_one_letter_code
_entity_poly.pdbx_strand_id
1 'polypeptide(L)'
;RMEQAGVRHAVTCGCEVPTLAPTVALAEAHPRLSAAIAIHPNDAPLHCGVTETGPDGLAHGLDPWHRDYSLADAVALVEELARSEAVVAIGESGLDYFRTADAGKAAQEESFKMHVELAKALGLPLQIHDREAHADCLRILTECGAPDRTVFHCFSGDREMAEVCADNGW
;
A
#
# COMPACT_ATOMS: atom_id res chain seq x y z
N ARG A 1 6.84 -25.57 -5.20
CA ARG A 1 7.63 -25.19 -3.98
C ARG A 1 6.74 -24.81 -2.78
N MET A 2 5.69 -23.98 -2.97
CA MET A 2 4.75 -23.62 -1.88
C MET A 2 4.17 -24.87 -1.18
N GLU A 3 3.60 -25.80 -1.95
CA GLU A 3 3.01 -27.03 -1.40
C GLU A 3 4.00 -27.88 -0.61
N GLN A 4 5.23 -28.02 -1.12
CA GLN A 4 6.30 -28.75 -0.44
C GLN A 4 6.70 -28.12 0.90
N ALA A 5 6.49 -26.79 1.03
CA ALA A 5 6.72 -26.03 2.24
C ALA A 5 5.47 -25.95 3.16
N GLY A 6 4.36 -26.59 2.79
CA GLY A 6 3.12 -26.57 3.56
C GLY A 6 2.30 -25.26 3.41
N VAL A 7 2.69 -24.36 2.51
CA VAL A 7 1.95 -23.13 2.24
C VAL A 7 0.73 -23.45 1.38
N ARG A 8 -0.46 -23.21 1.90
CA ARG A 8 -1.73 -23.53 1.25
C ARG A 8 -2.24 -22.41 0.37
N HIS A 9 -1.99 -21.17 0.75
CA HIS A 9 -2.43 -19.96 0.07
C HIS A 9 -1.41 -18.85 0.26
N ALA A 10 -1.32 -17.93 -0.69
CA ALA A 10 -0.47 -16.74 -0.59
C ALA A 10 -1.20 -15.52 -1.19
N VAL A 11 -0.89 -14.35 -0.67
CA VAL A 11 -1.28 -13.08 -1.25
C VAL A 11 -0.07 -12.51 -1.99
N THR A 12 -0.24 -12.17 -3.27
CA THR A 12 0.77 -11.48 -4.06
C THR A 12 0.45 -9.98 -4.11
N CYS A 13 1.48 -9.13 -4.01
CA CYS A 13 1.29 -7.68 -4.00
C CYS A 13 1.73 -7.05 -5.31
N GLY A 14 0.88 -6.17 -5.87
CA GLY A 14 1.19 -5.28 -6.98
C GLY A 14 1.12 -3.84 -6.49
N CYS A 15 2.26 -3.13 -6.53
CA CYS A 15 2.40 -1.87 -5.81
C CYS A 15 2.84 -0.69 -6.69
N GLU A 16 2.95 -0.91 -8.00
CA GLU A 16 3.30 0.07 -9.02
C GLU A 16 2.39 -0.12 -10.23
N VAL A 17 2.05 0.94 -10.93
CA VAL A 17 1.14 0.89 -12.09
C VAL A 17 1.39 -0.30 -13.03
N PRO A 18 2.63 -0.58 -13.48
CA PRO A 18 2.87 -1.69 -14.41
C PRO A 18 2.70 -3.08 -13.78
N THR A 19 2.66 -3.18 -12.45
CA THR A 19 2.51 -4.46 -11.73
C THR A 19 1.07 -4.77 -11.32
N LEU A 20 0.18 -3.79 -11.31
CA LEU A 20 -1.21 -3.96 -10.83
C LEU A 20 -1.97 -5.05 -11.61
N ALA A 21 -2.19 -4.83 -12.90
CA ALA A 21 -2.95 -5.76 -13.74
C ALA A 21 -2.28 -7.16 -13.85
N PRO A 22 -0.96 -7.29 -14.02
CA PRO A 22 -0.29 -8.60 -13.99
C PRO A 22 -0.47 -9.35 -12.67
N THR A 23 -0.48 -8.65 -11.53
CA THR A 23 -0.69 -9.25 -10.21
C THR A 23 -2.11 -9.82 -10.08
N VAL A 24 -3.12 -9.07 -10.52
CA VAL A 24 -4.51 -9.54 -10.54
C VAL A 24 -4.67 -10.74 -11.46
N ALA A 25 -4.16 -10.66 -12.70
CA ALA A 25 -4.22 -11.77 -13.65
C ALA A 25 -3.52 -13.04 -13.13
N LEU A 26 -2.41 -12.89 -12.42
CA LEU A 26 -1.72 -14.01 -11.79
C LEU A 26 -2.59 -14.67 -10.71
N ALA A 27 -3.26 -13.90 -9.88
CA ALA A 27 -4.16 -14.41 -8.85
C ALA A 27 -5.38 -15.11 -9.46
N GLU A 28 -5.98 -14.53 -10.50
CA GLU A 28 -7.10 -15.14 -11.23
C GLU A 28 -6.73 -16.48 -11.87
N ALA A 29 -5.49 -16.61 -12.36
CA ALA A 29 -4.99 -17.84 -12.97
C ALA A 29 -4.66 -18.95 -11.97
N HIS A 30 -4.55 -18.65 -10.68
CA HIS A 30 -4.08 -19.60 -9.67
C HIS A 30 -4.97 -19.63 -8.43
N PRO A 31 -5.72 -20.72 -8.18
CA PRO A 31 -6.71 -20.81 -7.09
C PRO A 31 -6.11 -20.76 -5.68
N ARG A 32 -4.80 -20.75 -5.55
CA ARG A 32 -4.08 -20.61 -4.27
C ARG A 32 -3.41 -19.24 -4.10
N LEU A 33 -3.68 -18.35 -5.00
CA LEU A 33 -3.21 -16.97 -4.91
C LEU A 33 -4.41 -16.04 -4.78
N SER A 34 -4.22 -14.97 -4.04
CA SER A 34 -5.03 -13.77 -4.07
C SER A 34 -4.13 -12.57 -4.29
N ALA A 35 -4.69 -11.46 -4.71
CA ALA A 35 -3.95 -10.23 -4.92
C ALA A 35 -4.25 -9.20 -3.83
N ALA A 36 -3.22 -8.43 -3.46
CA ALA A 36 -3.36 -7.13 -2.83
C ALA A 36 -2.75 -6.11 -3.80
N ILE A 37 -3.43 -4.99 -4.02
CA ILE A 37 -2.97 -3.96 -4.96
C ILE A 37 -3.14 -2.56 -4.38
N ALA A 38 -2.15 -1.71 -4.64
CA ALA A 38 -2.13 -0.30 -4.23
C ALA A 38 -1.01 0.45 -4.97
N ILE A 39 -0.86 1.73 -4.70
CA ILE A 39 0.34 2.50 -5.01
C ILE A 39 1.18 2.55 -3.74
N HIS A 40 2.39 1.98 -3.81
CA HIS A 40 3.33 1.95 -2.69
C HIS A 40 3.73 3.37 -2.25
N PRO A 41 3.95 3.63 -0.95
CA PRO A 41 4.35 4.96 -0.50
C PRO A 41 5.59 5.51 -1.21
N ASN A 42 6.55 4.68 -1.59
CA ASN A 42 7.74 5.15 -2.32
C ASN A 42 7.46 5.54 -3.77
N ASP A 43 6.37 5.06 -4.35
CA ASP A 43 5.95 5.36 -5.72
C ASP A 43 5.05 6.62 -5.79
N ALA A 44 4.29 6.88 -4.73
CA ALA A 44 3.33 7.98 -4.67
C ALA A 44 3.96 9.37 -4.95
N PRO A 45 5.13 9.77 -4.39
CA PRO A 45 5.78 11.04 -4.70
C PRO A 45 6.16 11.17 -6.17
N LEU A 46 6.53 10.06 -6.83
CA LEU A 46 6.94 10.05 -8.23
C LEU A 46 5.77 10.39 -9.16
N HIS A 47 4.56 9.94 -8.84
CA HIS A 47 3.32 10.34 -9.53
C HIS A 47 2.96 11.82 -9.35
N CYS A 48 3.56 12.49 -8.36
CA CYS A 48 3.46 13.94 -8.15
C CYS A 48 4.65 14.71 -8.74
N GLY A 49 5.56 14.01 -9.45
CA GLY A 49 6.77 14.60 -10.05
C GLY A 49 7.86 14.94 -9.02
N VAL A 50 7.75 14.45 -7.79
CA VAL A 50 8.75 14.67 -6.74
C VAL A 50 9.83 13.60 -6.85
N THR A 51 11.06 14.05 -7.07
CA THR A 51 12.26 13.20 -7.05
C THR A 51 13.21 13.75 -6.00
N GLU A 52 13.67 12.90 -5.12
CA GLU A 52 14.60 13.28 -4.05
C GLU A 52 15.51 12.12 -3.69
N THR A 53 16.57 12.42 -2.94
CA THR A 53 17.38 11.38 -2.30
C THR A 53 16.84 11.12 -0.91
N GLY A 54 16.44 9.90 -0.65
CA GLY A 54 15.92 9.49 0.65
C GLY A 54 16.98 9.48 1.76
N PRO A 55 16.56 9.34 3.02
CA PRO A 55 17.46 9.15 4.16
C PRO A 55 18.36 7.92 4.02
N ASP A 56 17.95 6.91 3.25
CA ASP A 56 18.75 5.73 2.91
C ASP A 56 19.89 6.01 1.91
N GLY A 57 19.98 7.25 1.40
CA GLY A 57 20.98 7.67 0.43
C GLY A 57 20.66 7.29 -1.03
N LEU A 58 19.51 6.70 -1.29
CA LEU A 58 19.09 6.32 -2.64
C LEU A 58 18.20 7.40 -3.26
N ALA A 59 18.43 7.68 -4.54
CA ALA A 59 17.56 8.56 -5.34
C ALA A 59 16.55 7.71 -6.10
N HIS A 60 15.28 8.10 -6.05
CA HIS A 60 14.23 7.52 -6.86
C HIS A 60 14.07 8.32 -8.14
N GLY A 61 14.12 7.62 -9.29
CA GLY A 61 13.95 8.22 -10.61
C GLY A 61 12.53 8.07 -11.14
N LEU A 62 12.13 8.95 -12.05
CA LEU A 62 10.85 8.86 -12.74
C LEU A 62 10.92 7.86 -13.90
N ASP A 63 10.07 6.87 -13.83
CA ASP A 63 9.76 5.99 -14.95
C ASP A 63 8.64 6.58 -15.84
N PRO A 64 8.46 6.09 -17.08
CA PRO A 64 7.43 6.62 -17.98
C PRO A 64 6.03 6.66 -17.37
N TRP A 65 5.60 5.61 -16.68
CA TRP A 65 4.26 5.54 -16.08
C TRP A 65 3.98 6.59 -14.99
N HIS A 66 5.02 7.10 -14.31
CA HIS A 66 4.83 8.21 -13.35
C HIS A 66 4.41 9.52 -14.02
N ARG A 67 4.70 9.66 -15.32
CA ARG A 67 4.28 10.83 -16.12
C ARG A 67 2.95 10.60 -16.81
N ASP A 68 2.65 9.34 -17.14
CA ASP A 68 1.43 8.94 -17.84
C ASP A 68 0.21 8.88 -16.90
N TYR A 69 0.45 8.64 -15.60
CA TYR A 69 -0.59 8.57 -14.56
C TYR A 69 -0.30 9.58 -13.46
N SER A 70 -1.21 10.51 -13.21
CA SER A 70 -1.20 11.27 -11.96
C SER A 70 -1.46 10.32 -10.78
N LEU A 71 -1.19 10.75 -9.54
CA LEU A 71 -1.50 9.94 -8.35
C LEU A 71 -2.99 9.55 -8.33
N ALA A 72 -3.88 10.47 -8.67
CA ALA A 72 -5.31 10.22 -8.73
C ALA A 72 -5.68 9.17 -9.80
N ASP A 73 -5.07 9.23 -10.99
CA ASP A 73 -5.30 8.25 -12.06
C ASP A 73 -4.76 6.87 -11.68
N ALA A 74 -3.60 6.82 -11.02
CA ALA A 74 -3.01 5.57 -10.53
C ALA A 74 -3.90 4.90 -9.46
N VAL A 75 -4.46 5.67 -8.52
CA VAL A 75 -5.41 5.15 -7.52
C VAL A 75 -6.75 4.76 -8.17
N ALA A 76 -7.22 5.49 -9.17
CA ALA A 76 -8.41 5.10 -9.93
C ALA A 76 -8.22 3.76 -10.66
N LEU A 77 -7.02 3.50 -11.18
CA LEU A 77 -6.69 2.19 -11.77
C LEU A 77 -6.70 1.08 -10.71
N VAL A 78 -6.20 1.34 -9.49
CA VAL A 78 -6.33 0.41 -8.37
C VAL A 78 -7.81 0.13 -8.08
N GLU A 79 -8.67 1.14 -8.03
CA GLU A 79 -10.11 0.98 -7.81
C GLU A 79 -10.75 0.10 -8.88
N GLU A 80 -10.44 0.33 -10.16
CA GLU A 80 -10.96 -0.47 -11.27
C GLU A 80 -10.59 -1.95 -11.12
N LEU A 81 -9.30 -2.23 -10.89
CA LEU A 81 -8.79 -3.59 -10.78
C LEU A 81 -9.22 -4.30 -9.49
N ALA A 82 -9.43 -3.56 -8.40
CA ALA A 82 -9.88 -4.11 -7.12
C ALA A 82 -11.33 -4.63 -7.15
N ARG A 83 -12.06 -4.47 -8.25
CA ARG A 83 -13.39 -5.10 -8.46
C ARG A 83 -13.29 -6.58 -8.79
N SER A 84 -12.11 -7.10 -9.13
CA SER A 84 -11.88 -8.54 -9.30
C SER A 84 -12.00 -9.28 -7.97
N GLU A 85 -12.71 -10.42 -7.96
CA GLU A 85 -12.82 -11.30 -6.78
C GLU A 85 -11.47 -11.88 -6.33
N ALA A 86 -10.46 -11.85 -7.20
CA ALA A 86 -9.10 -12.27 -6.85
C ALA A 86 -8.37 -11.24 -5.96
N VAL A 87 -8.85 -9.99 -5.90
CA VAL A 87 -8.29 -8.95 -5.04
C VAL A 87 -8.95 -9.01 -3.67
N VAL A 88 -8.16 -9.28 -2.65
CA VAL A 88 -8.63 -9.50 -1.27
C VAL A 88 -8.23 -8.39 -0.30
N ALA A 89 -7.39 -7.45 -0.74
CA ALA A 89 -6.98 -6.30 0.08
C ALA A 89 -6.53 -5.14 -0.81
N ILE A 90 -6.66 -3.93 -0.30
CA ILE A 90 -5.95 -2.74 -0.77
C ILE A 90 -4.61 -2.68 -0.04
N GLY A 91 -3.51 -2.73 -0.76
CA GLY A 91 -2.15 -2.74 -0.19
C GLY A 91 -1.07 -3.24 -1.18
N GLU A 92 0.19 -2.93 -0.93
CA GLU A 92 0.71 -2.16 0.19
C GLU A 92 0.55 -0.65 -0.03
N SER A 93 -0.10 0.02 0.89
CA SER A 93 -0.15 1.48 0.97
C SER A 93 0.27 1.92 2.38
N GLY A 94 0.57 3.17 2.59
CA GLY A 94 1.03 3.68 3.89
C GLY A 94 2.13 4.72 3.74
N LEU A 95 3.12 4.67 4.64
CA LEU A 95 4.20 5.66 4.73
C LEU A 95 5.57 4.99 4.86
N ASP A 96 6.60 5.57 4.21
CA ASP A 96 7.99 5.14 4.29
C ASP A 96 8.91 6.36 4.38
N TYR A 97 9.24 6.78 5.60
CA TYR A 97 10.13 7.91 5.84
C TYR A 97 11.62 7.51 5.90
N PHE A 98 11.91 6.24 5.72
CA PHE A 98 13.28 5.76 5.52
C PHE A 98 13.74 5.98 4.07
N ARG A 99 12.83 5.88 3.10
CA ARG A 99 13.13 6.04 1.67
C ARG A 99 12.67 7.38 1.10
N THR A 100 11.79 8.09 1.79
CA THR A 100 11.25 9.37 1.33
C THR A 100 11.66 10.47 2.29
N ALA A 101 12.27 11.53 1.77
CA ALA A 101 12.62 12.73 2.52
C ALA A 101 11.42 13.69 2.62
N ASP A 102 11.66 14.93 3.07
CA ASP A 102 10.56 15.84 3.42
C ASP A 102 9.70 16.27 2.23
N ALA A 103 10.26 16.34 1.01
CA ALA A 103 9.50 16.78 -0.15
C ALA A 103 8.42 15.78 -0.58
N GLY A 104 8.64 14.49 -0.38
CA GLY A 104 7.70 13.44 -0.79
C GLY A 104 6.66 13.07 0.25
N LYS A 105 6.85 13.45 1.53
CA LYS A 105 5.94 13.03 2.62
C LYS A 105 4.48 13.41 2.38
N ALA A 106 4.22 14.62 1.90
CA ALA A 106 2.86 15.07 1.64
C ALA A 106 2.15 14.22 0.57
N ALA A 107 2.87 13.78 -0.46
CA ALA A 107 2.32 12.88 -1.48
C ALA A 107 2.05 11.47 -0.94
N GLN A 108 2.91 10.97 -0.04
CA GLN A 108 2.65 9.69 0.65
C GLN A 108 1.41 9.78 1.54
N GLU A 109 1.27 10.84 2.34
CA GLU A 109 0.09 11.02 3.19
C GLU A 109 -1.21 11.13 2.37
N GLU A 110 -1.18 11.86 1.27
CA GLU A 110 -2.32 11.98 0.36
C GLU A 110 -2.69 10.62 -0.24
N SER A 111 -1.70 9.90 -0.78
CA SER A 111 -1.89 8.54 -1.31
C SER A 111 -2.47 7.61 -0.25
N PHE A 112 -1.93 7.64 0.98
CA PHE A 112 -2.40 6.78 2.05
C PHE A 112 -3.86 7.06 2.41
N LYS A 113 -4.25 8.34 2.54
CA LYS A 113 -5.66 8.74 2.76
C LYS A 113 -6.58 8.24 1.65
N MET A 114 -6.16 8.38 0.39
CA MET A 114 -6.94 7.87 -0.76
C MET A 114 -7.16 6.35 -0.66
N HIS A 115 -6.14 5.58 -0.30
CA HIS A 115 -6.24 4.13 -0.15
C HIS A 115 -7.06 3.70 1.07
N VAL A 116 -7.02 4.45 2.19
CA VAL A 116 -7.92 4.24 3.34
C VAL A 116 -9.38 4.39 2.90
N GLU A 117 -9.70 5.48 2.20
CA GLU A 117 -11.07 5.72 1.73
C GLU A 117 -11.49 4.68 0.68
N LEU A 118 -10.60 4.28 -0.22
CA LEU A 118 -10.85 3.24 -1.21
C LEU A 118 -11.15 1.88 -0.55
N ALA A 119 -10.35 1.48 0.43
CA ALA A 119 -10.56 0.22 1.16
C ALA A 119 -11.93 0.20 1.86
N LYS A 120 -12.32 1.32 2.48
CA LYS A 120 -13.64 1.49 3.11
C LYS A 120 -14.77 1.40 2.07
N ALA A 121 -14.63 2.11 0.95
CA ALA A 121 -15.64 2.14 -0.10
C ALA A 121 -15.89 0.76 -0.74
N LEU A 122 -14.83 -0.05 -0.87
CA LEU A 122 -14.91 -1.40 -1.43
C LEU A 122 -15.18 -2.49 -0.37
N GLY A 123 -15.15 -2.16 0.93
CA GLY A 123 -15.28 -3.12 2.03
C GLY A 123 -14.13 -4.13 2.07
N LEU A 124 -12.94 -3.74 1.55
CA LEU A 124 -11.75 -4.57 1.54
C LEU A 124 -10.83 -4.28 2.73
N PRO A 125 -10.06 -5.27 3.19
CA PRO A 125 -8.97 -5.04 4.13
C PRO A 125 -7.96 -4.03 3.60
N LEU A 126 -7.34 -3.27 4.52
CA LEU A 126 -6.21 -2.41 4.21
C LEU A 126 -4.92 -3.04 4.73
N GLN A 127 -3.93 -3.21 3.85
CA GLN A 127 -2.59 -3.68 4.19
C GLN A 127 -1.63 -2.50 4.19
N ILE A 128 -1.04 -2.22 5.35
CA ILE A 128 -0.23 -1.03 5.60
C ILE A 128 1.25 -1.37 5.60
N HIS A 129 1.99 -0.61 4.79
CA HIS A 129 3.43 -0.44 4.88
C HIS A 129 3.72 0.74 5.81
N ASP A 130 4.51 0.49 6.85
CA ASP A 130 4.92 1.50 7.82
C ASP A 130 6.41 1.36 8.11
N ARG A 131 7.20 2.34 7.69
CA ARG A 131 8.63 2.39 7.94
C ARG A 131 9.08 3.76 8.39
N GLU A 132 9.55 3.88 9.64
CA GLU A 132 9.98 5.14 10.26
C GLU A 132 8.88 6.23 10.28
N ALA A 133 7.58 5.82 10.22
CA ALA A 133 6.43 6.72 10.08
C ALA A 133 5.25 6.37 11.01
N HIS A 134 5.51 5.61 12.07
CA HIS A 134 4.49 5.03 12.97
C HIS A 134 3.44 6.04 13.46
N ALA A 135 3.89 7.19 13.97
CA ALA A 135 2.98 8.20 14.52
C ALA A 135 2.02 8.77 13.45
N ASP A 136 2.53 9.02 12.24
CA ASP A 136 1.71 9.54 11.14
C ASP A 136 0.79 8.48 10.55
N CYS A 137 1.20 7.21 10.49
CA CYS A 137 0.30 6.11 10.14
C CYS A 137 -0.89 6.03 11.10
N LEU A 138 -0.64 6.02 12.41
CA LEU A 138 -1.69 5.98 13.43
C LEU A 138 -2.58 7.23 13.38
N ARG A 139 -2.00 8.41 13.19
CA ARG A 139 -2.73 9.67 13.05
C ARG A 139 -3.71 9.63 11.87
N ILE A 140 -3.22 9.25 10.68
CA ILE A 140 -4.05 9.20 9.46
C ILE A 140 -5.18 8.19 9.61
N LEU A 141 -4.91 6.99 10.14
CA LEU A 141 -5.95 6.00 10.38
C LEU A 141 -7.02 6.50 11.35
N THR A 142 -6.61 7.25 12.37
CA THR A 142 -7.54 7.85 13.34
C THR A 142 -8.37 8.96 12.70
N GLU A 143 -7.74 9.85 11.93
CA GLU A 143 -8.39 10.99 11.26
C GLU A 143 -9.38 10.55 10.19
N CYS A 144 -9.01 9.56 9.35
CA CYS A 144 -9.85 9.06 8.27
C CYS A 144 -10.88 8.01 8.73
N GLY A 145 -10.68 7.41 9.90
CA GLY A 145 -11.36 6.19 10.32
C GLY A 145 -10.86 4.98 9.53
N ALA A 146 -10.14 4.07 10.20
CA ALA A 146 -9.61 2.87 9.56
C ALA A 146 -10.72 1.95 9.04
N PRO A 147 -10.48 1.16 7.96
CA PRO A 147 -11.36 0.07 7.58
C PRO A 147 -11.52 -0.97 8.71
N ASP A 148 -12.64 -1.69 8.73
CA ASP A 148 -12.93 -2.72 9.74
C ASP A 148 -11.83 -3.79 9.85
N ARG A 149 -11.09 -4.02 8.76
CA ARG A 149 -9.98 -4.97 8.69
C ARG A 149 -8.73 -4.23 8.22
N THR A 150 -7.83 -4.00 9.15
CA THR A 150 -6.57 -3.29 8.93
C THR A 150 -5.41 -4.16 9.39
N VAL A 151 -4.35 -4.23 8.60
CA VAL A 151 -3.17 -5.06 8.87
C VAL A 151 -1.92 -4.22 8.66
N PHE A 152 -1.11 -4.09 9.70
CA PHE A 152 0.28 -3.63 9.56
C PHE A 152 1.14 -4.82 9.15
N HIS A 153 1.59 -4.84 7.91
CA HIS A 153 2.46 -5.92 7.44
C HIS A 153 3.92 -5.66 7.89
N CYS A 154 4.69 -6.73 8.11
CA CYS A 154 6.07 -6.62 8.61
C CYS A 154 6.19 -5.66 9.80
N PHE A 155 5.29 -5.76 10.77
CA PHE A 155 5.19 -4.85 11.91
C PHE A 155 6.55 -4.55 12.53
N SER A 156 6.92 -3.26 12.59
CA SER A 156 8.19 -2.76 13.11
C SER A 156 8.01 -1.78 14.27
N GLY A 157 6.76 -1.60 14.74
CA GLY A 157 6.43 -0.74 15.86
C GLY A 157 6.88 -1.30 17.21
N ASP A 158 6.80 -0.47 18.22
CA ASP A 158 7.07 -0.84 19.61
C ASP A 158 5.81 -1.41 20.30
N ARG A 159 5.94 -1.64 21.61
CA ARG A 159 4.85 -2.14 22.44
C ARG A 159 3.66 -1.19 22.48
N GLU A 160 3.90 0.11 22.59
CA GLU A 160 2.85 1.12 22.69
C GLU A 160 2.02 1.16 21.41
N MET A 161 2.68 1.11 20.26
CA MET A 161 2.00 1.00 18.97
C MET A 161 1.20 -0.29 18.84
N ALA A 162 1.76 -1.42 19.30
CA ALA A 162 1.04 -2.71 19.27
C ALA A 162 -0.22 -2.69 20.16
N GLU A 163 -0.17 -2.04 21.32
CA GLU A 163 -1.34 -1.85 22.19
C GLU A 163 -2.41 -0.98 21.50
N VAL A 164 -2.02 0.13 20.85
CA VAL A 164 -2.93 0.96 20.05
C VAL A 164 -3.58 0.17 18.93
N CYS A 165 -2.79 -0.62 18.19
CA CYS A 165 -3.32 -1.47 17.11
C CYS A 165 -4.34 -2.49 17.66
N ALA A 166 -4.02 -3.15 18.77
CA ALA A 166 -4.90 -4.16 19.38
C ALA A 166 -6.21 -3.55 19.88
N ASP A 167 -6.16 -2.36 20.51
CA ASP A 167 -7.33 -1.65 21.03
C ASP A 167 -8.28 -1.19 19.91
N ASN A 168 -7.75 -0.95 18.71
CA ASN A 168 -8.51 -0.57 17.52
C ASN A 168 -8.90 -1.78 16.63
N GLY A 169 -8.44 -2.99 16.95
CA GLY A 169 -8.73 -4.17 16.15
C GLY A 169 -7.92 -4.25 14.82
N TRP A 170 -6.79 -3.59 14.79
CA TRP A 170 -5.87 -3.57 13.63
C TRP A 170 -4.84 -4.69 13.71
#